data_4267c8220741a5e268215804191b5cd3
#
_entry.id   4267c8220741a5e268215804191b5cd3
#
_cell.length_a   1.000
_cell.length_b   1.000
_cell.length_c   1.000
_cell.angle_alpha   90.00
_cell.angle_beta   90.00
_cell.angle_gamma   90.00
#
_symmetry.space_group_name_H-M   'P 1'
#
loop_
_entity.id
_entity.type
_entity.pdbx_description
1 polymer ?
#
loop_
_entity_poly.entity_id
_entity_poly.type
_entity_poly.pdbx_seq_one_letter_code
_entity_poly.pdbx_strand_id
1 'polypeptide(L)'
;MLSGLSQAGFWAPRALAFEHRFAAGIADPGVMDVSTSWTRELTEEDRGMIQRGEREIFDGEVAKVMDTLPPSIRQTLLWRQRPYCTDSLFDVLKSLEDYNLNEVASQIQCPMFIADPEDEQFWPGQSQALSEALNSPSHLASFTRAEGANWHCEPLARALYDQRLFDWLDEVLLNPSG
;
A
#
# COMPACT_ATOMS: atom_id res chain seq x y z
N MET A 1 15.62 7.06 -9.36
CA MET A 1 14.26 6.54 -9.13
C MET A 1 14.01 6.31 -7.64
N LEU A 2 12.74 6.26 -7.23
CA LEU A 2 12.31 5.84 -5.89
C LEU A 2 11.33 4.67 -6.03
N SER A 3 11.56 3.58 -5.30
CA SER A 3 10.75 2.36 -5.37
C SER A 3 10.15 2.01 -4.03
N GLY A 4 8.88 1.62 -4.00
CA GLY A 4 8.15 1.14 -2.84
C GLY A 4 7.55 -0.23 -3.09
N LEU A 5 7.90 -1.20 -2.22
CA LEU A 5 7.40 -2.57 -2.23
C LEU A 5 6.40 -2.78 -1.10
N SER A 6 5.28 -3.45 -1.35
CA SER A 6 4.21 -3.71 -0.39
C SER A 6 3.63 -2.39 0.15
N GLN A 7 3.51 -2.21 1.45
CA GLN A 7 3.03 -0.94 2.04
C GLN A 7 3.87 0.27 1.62
N ALA A 8 5.12 0.10 1.21
CA ALA A 8 5.92 1.19 0.67
C ALA A 8 5.44 1.67 -0.72
N GLY A 9 4.51 0.95 -1.36
CA GLY A 9 3.72 1.46 -2.47
C GLY A 9 2.84 2.65 -2.13
N PHE A 10 2.67 2.98 -0.83
CA PHE A 10 2.17 4.26 -0.34
C PHE A 10 3.32 5.24 -0.06
N TRP A 11 4.38 4.79 0.63
CA TRP A 11 5.45 5.68 1.10
C TRP A 11 6.23 6.32 -0.04
N ALA A 12 6.54 5.56 -1.09
CA ALA A 12 7.27 6.09 -2.23
C ALA A 12 6.44 7.14 -3.01
N PRO A 13 5.19 6.89 -3.42
CA PRO A 13 4.32 7.93 -4.00
C PRO A 13 4.13 9.14 -3.08
N ARG A 14 3.95 8.92 -1.78
CA ARG A 14 3.84 10.03 -0.82
C ARG A 14 5.06 10.93 -0.82
N ALA A 15 6.27 10.34 -0.85
CA ALA A 15 7.50 11.10 -0.91
C ALA A 15 7.64 11.83 -2.26
N LEU A 16 7.27 11.20 -3.37
CA LEU A 16 7.34 11.76 -4.72
C LEU A 16 6.36 12.94 -4.94
N ALA A 17 5.29 13.01 -4.16
CA ALA A 17 4.38 14.16 -4.20
C ALA A 17 5.05 15.46 -3.71
N PHE A 18 6.14 15.36 -2.91
CA PHE A 18 6.84 16.51 -2.34
C PHE A 18 8.31 16.61 -2.77
N GLU A 19 8.88 15.52 -3.27
CA GLU A 19 10.28 15.47 -3.70
C GLU A 19 10.36 15.19 -5.21
N HIS A 20 10.62 16.22 -6.00
CA HIS A 20 10.54 16.19 -7.46
C HIS A 20 11.89 15.96 -8.16
N ARG A 21 12.98 15.67 -7.43
CA ARG A 21 14.31 15.36 -8.00
C ARG A 21 14.42 13.94 -8.55
N PHE A 22 13.44 13.07 -8.29
CA PHE A 22 13.44 11.71 -8.83
C PHE A 22 12.94 11.68 -10.26
N ALA A 23 13.68 10.99 -11.15
CA ALA A 23 13.33 10.85 -12.55
C ALA A 23 12.20 9.83 -12.80
N ALA A 24 11.96 8.91 -11.87
CA ALA A 24 10.92 7.89 -11.96
C ALA A 24 10.51 7.39 -10.58
N GLY A 25 9.23 6.98 -10.45
CA GLY A 25 8.67 6.35 -9.27
C GLY A 25 8.15 4.93 -9.56
N ILE A 26 8.20 4.06 -8.55
CA ILE A 26 7.76 2.66 -8.66
C ILE A 26 6.94 2.31 -7.42
N ALA A 27 5.74 1.77 -7.63
CA ALA A 27 4.86 1.24 -6.59
C ALA A 27 4.47 -0.21 -6.89
N ASP A 28 4.77 -1.12 -5.98
CA ASP A 28 4.52 -2.54 -6.11
C ASP A 28 3.86 -3.12 -4.83
N PRO A 29 2.52 -3.22 -4.80
CA PRO A 29 1.53 -2.59 -5.67
C PRO A 29 1.36 -1.10 -5.38
N GLY A 30 0.53 -0.42 -6.18
CA GLY A 30 0.06 0.93 -5.85
C GLY A 30 -0.87 0.92 -4.64
N VAL A 31 -0.62 1.80 -3.66
CA VAL A 31 -1.44 1.92 -2.45
C VAL A 31 -1.89 3.36 -2.26
N MET A 32 -3.19 3.61 -2.39
CA MET A 32 -3.82 4.92 -2.18
C MET A 32 -4.14 5.19 -0.72
N ASP A 33 -4.60 4.16 0.00
CA ASP A 33 -5.04 4.25 1.40
C ASP A 33 -4.60 3.00 2.16
N VAL A 34 -3.65 3.19 3.07
CA VAL A 34 -3.08 2.11 3.88
C VAL A 34 -4.11 1.52 4.84
N SER A 35 -5.04 2.34 5.33
CA SER A 35 -6.03 1.95 6.36
C SER A 35 -6.92 0.78 5.92
N THR A 36 -7.20 0.66 4.62
CA THR A 36 -8.14 -0.32 4.09
C THR A 36 -7.74 -1.77 4.37
N SER A 37 -6.45 -2.09 4.37
CA SER A 37 -5.97 -3.43 4.70
C SER A 37 -6.07 -3.77 6.19
N TRP A 38 -6.17 -2.76 7.05
CA TRP A 38 -6.32 -2.91 8.49
C TRP A 38 -7.77 -2.93 8.95
N THR A 39 -8.63 -2.24 8.21
CA THR A 39 -10.05 -2.05 8.58
C THR A 39 -11.00 -3.03 7.90
N ARG A 40 -10.51 -3.85 6.96
CA ARG A 40 -11.34 -4.76 6.17
C ARG A 40 -12.20 -5.69 7.02
N GLU A 41 -11.60 -6.29 8.04
CA GLU A 41 -12.24 -7.30 8.88
C GLU A 41 -12.98 -6.70 10.10
N LEU A 42 -12.98 -5.37 10.24
CA LEU A 42 -13.68 -4.70 11.32
C LEU A 42 -15.20 -4.79 11.10
N THR A 43 -15.91 -5.15 12.17
CA THR A 43 -17.38 -5.14 12.19
C THR A 43 -17.92 -3.71 12.22
N GLU A 44 -19.21 -3.54 11.96
CA GLU A 44 -19.88 -2.22 12.12
C GLU A 44 -19.79 -1.69 13.56
N GLU A 45 -19.81 -2.60 14.55
CA GLU A 45 -19.64 -2.23 15.96
C GLU A 45 -18.24 -1.70 16.24
N ASP A 46 -17.19 -2.39 15.73
CA ASP A 46 -15.80 -1.93 15.84
C ASP A 46 -15.61 -0.54 15.24
N ARG A 47 -16.13 -0.34 14.03
CA ARG A 47 -16.11 0.97 13.36
C ARG A 47 -16.84 2.05 14.17
N GLY A 48 -17.97 1.69 14.75
CA GLY A 48 -18.72 2.56 15.65
C GLY A 48 -17.92 2.95 16.91
N MET A 49 -17.23 2.01 17.54
CA MET A 49 -16.35 2.29 18.68
C MET A 49 -15.21 3.26 18.30
N ILE A 50 -14.59 3.04 17.13
CA ILE A 50 -13.53 3.92 16.64
C ILE A 50 -14.05 5.33 16.38
N GLN A 51 -15.23 5.47 15.75
CA GLN A 51 -15.85 6.77 15.47
C GLN A 51 -16.22 7.52 16.75
N ARG A 52 -16.72 6.81 17.78
CA ARG A 52 -17.08 7.40 19.07
C ARG A 52 -15.88 7.68 19.98
N GLY A 53 -14.67 7.25 19.60
CA GLY A 53 -13.46 7.44 20.41
C GLY A 53 -13.38 6.49 21.63
N GLU A 54 -14.04 5.35 21.60
CA GLU A 54 -14.15 4.39 22.70
C GLU A 54 -12.89 3.49 22.78
N ARG A 55 -11.73 4.10 22.92
CA ARG A 55 -10.40 3.47 22.87
C ARG A 55 -10.25 2.28 23.79
N GLU A 56 -10.58 2.46 25.08
CA GLU A 56 -10.38 1.43 26.10
C GLU A 56 -11.29 0.21 25.86
N ILE A 57 -12.52 0.44 25.40
CA ILE A 57 -13.48 -0.61 25.09
C ILE A 57 -12.98 -1.39 23.88
N PHE A 58 -12.62 -0.70 22.79
CA PHE A 58 -12.11 -1.32 21.57
C PHE A 58 -10.85 -2.15 21.84
N ASP A 59 -9.83 -1.59 22.52
CA ASP A 59 -8.60 -2.30 22.83
C ASP A 59 -8.85 -3.50 23.75
N GLY A 60 -9.83 -3.40 24.66
CA GLY A 60 -10.25 -4.51 25.51
C GLY A 60 -10.88 -5.67 24.73
N GLU A 61 -11.69 -5.40 23.70
CA GLU A 61 -12.24 -6.44 22.82
C GLU A 61 -11.14 -7.06 21.95
N VAL A 62 -10.26 -6.23 21.39
CA VAL A 62 -9.10 -6.69 20.63
C VAL A 62 -8.23 -7.64 21.45
N ALA A 63 -7.95 -7.32 22.72
CA ALA A 63 -7.14 -8.17 23.60
C ALA A 63 -7.75 -9.57 23.75
N LYS A 64 -9.09 -9.66 23.94
CA LYS A 64 -9.80 -10.94 24.01
C LYS A 64 -9.64 -11.76 22.74
N VAL A 65 -9.78 -11.12 21.56
CA VAL A 65 -9.57 -11.80 20.28
C VAL A 65 -8.13 -12.27 20.12
N MET A 66 -7.16 -11.41 20.45
CA MET A 66 -5.73 -11.73 20.36
C MET A 66 -5.35 -12.95 21.21
N ASP A 67 -6.00 -13.17 22.33
CA ASP A 67 -5.76 -14.34 23.20
C ASP A 67 -6.26 -15.67 22.59
N THR A 68 -7.19 -15.59 21.62
CA THR A 68 -7.73 -16.76 20.90
C THR A 68 -6.94 -17.10 19.63
N LEU A 69 -6.10 -16.19 19.14
CA LEU A 69 -5.38 -16.37 17.89
C LEU A 69 -4.19 -17.35 18.04
N PRO A 70 -3.87 -18.11 16.98
CA PRO A 70 -2.63 -18.86 16.91
C PRO A 70 -1.42 -17.97 17.19
N PRO A 71 -0.39 -18.46 17.92
CA PRO A 71 0.78 -17.66 18.29
C PRO A 71 1.47 -16.96 17.11
N SER A 72 1.55 -17.61 15.94
CA SER A 72 2.16 -17.06 14.74
C SER A 72 1.38 -15.84 14.20
N ILE A 73 0.05 -15.92 14.18
CA ILE A 73 -0.82 -14.82 13.74
C ILE A 73 -0.70 -13.63 14.71
N ARG A 74 -0.81 -13.92 16.01
CA ARG A 74 -0.65 -12.91 17.07
C ARG A 74 0.70 -12.18 16.94
N GLN A 75 1.79 -12.93 16.77
CA GLN A 75 3.12 -12.35 16.61
C GLN A 75 3.24 -11.46 15.36
N THR A 76 2.64 -11.88 14.25
CA THR A 76 2.62 -11.09 13.02
C THR A 76 1.87 -9.76 13.23
N LEU A 77 0.71 -9.78 13.88
CA LEU A 77 -0.06 -8.56 14.17
C LEU A 77 0.72 -7.61 15.08
N LEU A 78 1.32 -8.11 16.15
CA LEU A 78 2.16 -7.32 17.05
C LEU A 78 3.40 -6.76 16.34
N TRP A 79 4.00 -7.53 15.43
CA TRP A 79 5.12 -7.04 14.61
C TRP A 79 4.70 -5.90 13.67
N ARG A 80 3.56 -6.02 13.00
CA ARG A 80 3.01 -4.98 12.12
C ARG A 80 2.67 -3.69 12.87
N GLN A 81 2.30 -3.79 14.15
CA GLN A 81 1.96 -2.65 15.01
C GLN A 81 3.20 -1.86 15.47
N ARG A 82 4.37 -2.50 15.58
CA ARG A 82 5.60 -1.88 16.14
C ARG A 82 5.99 -0.52 15.56
N PRO A 83 5.91 -0.27 14.23
CA PRO A 83 6.28 1.02 13.64
C PRO A 83 5.46 2.21 14.16
N TYR A 84 4.28 1.97 14.70
CA TYR A 84 3.37 3.01 15.20
C TYR A 84 3.67 3.44 16.64
N CYS A 85 4.63 2.78 17.31
CA CYS A 85 5.08 3.12 18.67
C CYS A 85 3.95 3.20 19.70
N THR A 86 2.92 2.37 19.56
CA THR A 86 1.79 2.22 20.50
C THR A 86 1.41 0.76 20.66
N ASP A 87 0.91 0.39 21.84
CA ASP A 87 0.35 -0.93 22.11
C ASP A 87 -1.18 -0.98 21.88
N SER A 88 -1.78 0.16 21.53
CA SER A 88 -3.20 0.30 21.24
C SER A 88 -3.48 0.14 19.75
N LEU A 89 -4.29 -0.85 19.38
CA LEU A 89 -4.74 -0.99 18.00
C LEU A 89 -5.66 0.17 17.59
N PHE A 90 -6.43 0.71 18.52
CA PHE A 90 -7.22 1.92 18.30
C PHE A 90 -6.35 3.08 17.83
N ASP A 91 -5.23 3.35 18.52
CA ASP A 91 -4.32 4.44 18.14
C ASP A 91 -3.65 4.19 16.78
N VAL A 92 -3.31 2.92 16.46
CA VAL A 92 -2.81 2.54 15.13
C VAL A 92 -3.84 2.92 14.05
N LEU A 93 -5.10 2.48 14.23
CA LEU A 93 -6.17 2.73 13.26
C LEU A 93 -6.44 4.22 13.08
N LYS A 94 -6.41 4.99 14.16
CA LYS A 94 -6.52 6.45 14.09
C LYS A 94 -5.34 7.10 13.34
N SER A 95 -4.13 6.63 13.56
CA SER A 95 -2.95 7.12 12.82
C SER A 95 -3.05 6.82 11.32
N LEU A 96 -3.63 5.69 10.95
CA LEU A 96 -3.76 5.27 9.56
C LEU A 96 -4.77 6.10 8.75
N GLU A 97 -5.67 6.85 9.40
CA GLU A 97 -6.58 7.78 8.71
C GLU A 97 -5.82 8.83 7.89
N ASP A 98 -4.61 9.21 8.32
CA ASP A 98 -3.74 10.16 7.63
C ASP A 98 -2.88 9.52 6.52
N TYR A 99 -2.87 8.18 6.40
CA TYR A 99 -2.00 7.45 5.48
C TYR A 99 -2.74 7.16 4.17
N ASN A 100 -3.14 8.24 3.48
CA ASN A 100 -3.75 8.20 2.16
C ASN A 100 -3.13 9.24 1.22
N LEU A 101 -3.29 9.03 -0.09
CA LEU A 101 -2.75 9.88 -1.15
C LEU A 101 -3.80 10.80 -1.78
N ASN A 102 -5.05 10.83 -1.30
CA ASN A 102 -6.18 11.49 -1.94
C ASN A 102 -5.91 12.93 -2.34
N GLU A 103 -5.21 13.70 -1.49
CA GLU A 103 -4.94 15.12 -1.73
C GLU A 103 -3.59 15.37 -2.41
N VAL A 104 -2.71 14.36 -2.50
CA VAL A 104 -1.32 14.58 -2.91
C VAL A 104 -0.88 13.77 -4.13
N ALA A 105 -1.60 12.73 -4.53
CA ALA A 105 -1.21 11.90 -5.68
C ALA A 105 -1.02 12.74 -6.96
N SER A 106 -1.90 13.72 -7.21
CA SER A 106 -1.84 14.61 -8.37
C SER A 106 -0.61 15.54 -8.39
N GLN A 107 0.13 15.65 -7.29
CA GLN A 107 1.36 16.45 -7.18
C GLN A 107 2.61 15.69 -7.64
N ILE A 108 2.52 14.39 -7.87
CA ILE A 108 3.61 13.56 -8.38
C ILE A 108 3.91 14.00 -9.82
N GLN A 109 5.18 14.37 -10.08
CA GLN A 109 5.60 14.92 -11.37
C GLN A 109 6.35 13.92 -12.25
N CYS A 110 7.04 12.96 -11.64
CA CYS A 110 7.78 11.95 -12.39
C CYS A 110 6.87 10.85 -12.94
N PRO A 111 7.26 10.18 -14.04
CA PRO A 111 6.58 8.97 -14.50
C PRO A 111 6.55 7.89 -13.43
N MET A 112 5.43 7.14 -13.35
CA MET A 112 5.21 6.09 -12.37
C MET A 112 5.01 4.73 -13.03
N PHE A 113 5.77 3.71 -12.57
CA PHE A 113 5.44 2.30 -12.78
C PHE A 113 4.62 1.81 -11.60
N ILE A 114 3.45 1.24 -11.87
CA ILE A 114 2.54 0.77 -10.83
C ILE A 114 2.21 -0.69 -11.14
N ALA A 115 2.67 -1.63 -10.31
CA ALA A 115 2.30 -3.03 -10.41
C ALA A 115 0.84 -3.22 -9.99
N ASP A 116 0.10 -4.03 -10.75
CA ASP A 116 -1.31 -4.35 -10.52
C ASP A 116 -1.50 -5.86 -10.55
N PRO A 117 -1.23 -6.57 -9.44
CA PRO A 117 -1.44 -8.01 -9.35
C PRO A 117 -2.93 -8.35 -9.33
N GLU A 118 -3.34 -9.33 -10.17
CA GLU A 118 -4.74 -9.74 -10.35
C GLU A 118 -5.42 -10.17 -9.04
N ASP A 119 -4.70 -10.85 -8.15
CA ASP A 119 -5.20 -11.34 -6.87
C ASP A 119 -4.56 -10.57 -5.68
N GLU A 120 -4.45 -9.24 -5.78
CA GLU A 120 -3.96 -8.41 -4.69
C GLU A 120 -4.80 -8.60 -3.42
N GLN A 121 -4.16 -9.06 -2.33
CA GLN A 121 -4.87 -9.45 -1.12
C GLN A 121 -5.06 -8.32 -0.11
N PHE A 122 -4.15 -7.34 -0.10
CA PHE A 122 -4.12 -6.29 0.93
C PHE A 122 -4.82 -5.01 0.48
N TRP A 123 -4.58 -4.59 -0.76
CA TRP A 123 -5.09 -3.34 -1.33
C TRP A 123 -5.71 -3.53 -2.72
N PRO A 124 -6.71 -4.43 -2.88
CA PRO A 124 -7.30 -4.70 -4.18
C PRO A 124 -7.87 -3.42 -4.84
N GLY A 125 -7.54 -3.21 -6.13
CA GLY A 125 -8.01 -2.08 -6.93
C GLY A 125 -7.30 -0.74 -6.66
N GLN A 126 -6.39 -0.68 -5.70
CA GLN A 126 -5.73 0.59 -5.37
C GLN A 126 -4.61 0.97 -6.35
N SER A 127 -4.01 0.01 -7.04
CA SER A 127 -3.07 0.29 -8.13
C SER A 127 -3.73 1.09 -9.25
N GLN A 128 -4.93 0.71 -9.65
CA GLN A 128 -5.74 1.43 -10.63
C GLN A 128 -6.12 2.82 -10.11
N ALA A 129 -6.61 2.90 -8.87
CA ALA A 129 -6.99 4.17 -8.24
C ALA A 129 -5.79 5.14 -8.16
N LEU A 130 -4.59 4.66 -7.85
CA LEU A 130 -3.39 5.48 -7.86
C LEU A 130 -3.09 5.98 -9.29
N SER A 131 -3.12 5.09 -10.28
CA SER A 131 -2.87 5.47 -11.69
C SER A 131 -3.84 6.55 -12.18
N GLU A 132 -5.12 6.45 -11.80
CA GLU A 132 -6.16 7.41 -12.17
C GLU A 132 -6.01 8.78 -11.46
N ALA A 133 -5.42 8.78 -10.26
CA ALA A 133 -5.22 10.00 -9.47
C ALA A 133 -4.00 10.83 -9.89
N LEU A 134 -3.12 10.28 -10.73
CA LEU A 134 -1.90 10.95 -11.19
C LEU A 134 -2.19 11.93 -12.33
N ASN A 135 -1.52 13.07 -12.30
CA ASN A 135 -1.42 13.98 -13.46
C ASN A 135 -0.19 13.69 -14.34
N SER A 136 0.81 13.00 -13.78
CA SER A 136 2.01 12.58 -14.52
C SER A 136 1.77 11.27 -15.29
N PRO A 137 2.61 10.93 -16.28
CA PRO A 137 2.50 9.67 -16.99
C PRO A 137 2.58 8.48 -16.03
N SER A 138 1.69 7.50 -16.19
CA SER A 138 1.72 6.26 -15.41
C SER A 138 1.66 5.04 -16.34
N HIS A 139 2.39 4.00 -15.97
CA HIS A 139 2.33 2.68 -16.58
C HIS A 139 1.76 1.69 -15.55
N LEU A 140 0.48 1.37 -15.70
CA LEU A 140 -0.18 0.34 -14.88
C LEU A 140 0.14 -1.03 -15.48
N ALA A 141 1.05 -1.76 -14.82
CA ALA A 141 1.54 -3.06 -15.28
C ALA A 141 0.71 -4.19 -14.65
N SER A 142 -0.15 -4.82 -15.43
CA SER A 142 -0.93 -5.97 -14.95
C SER A 142 -0.07 -7.21 -14.80
N PHE A 143 -0.24 -7.91 -13.67
CA PHE A 143 0.41 -9.18 -13.34
C PHE A 143 -0.64 -10.24 -13.09
N THR A 144 -0.72 -11.24 -13.99
CA THR A 144 -1.85 -12.15 -14.09
C THR A 144 -1.59 -13.53 -13.50
N ARG A 145 -2.68 -14.23 -13.20
CA ARG A 145 -2.66 -15.65 -12.78
C ARG A 145 -2.09 -16.56 -13.89
N ALA A 146 -2.38 -16.25 -15.15
CA ALA A 146 -1.85 -17.02 -16.28
C ALA A 146 -0.32 -16.96 -16.37
N GLU A 147 0.29 -15.90 -15.86
CA GLU A 147 1.74 -15.70 -15.80
C GLU A 147 2.36 -16.19 -14.48
N GLY A 148 1.53 -16.63 -13.52
CA GLY A 148 1.97 -16.96 -12.16
C GLY A 148 2.39 -15.74 -11.32
N ALA A 149 1.97 -14.53 -11.73
CA ALA A 149 2.41 -13.25 -11.17
C ALA A 149 1.31 -12.53 -10.37
N ASN A 150 0.19 -13.17 -10.10
CA ASN A 150 -1.04 -12.61 -9.61
C ASN A 150 -1.06 -12.20 -8.13
N TRP A 151 -0.06 -12.62 -7.35
CA TRP A 151 -0.05 -12.39 -5.90
C TRP A 151 0.67 -11.10 -5.52
N HIS A 152 0.32 -10.57 -4.37
CA HIS A 152 0.95 -9.38 -3.77
C HIS A 152 2.48 -9.38 -3.91
N CYS A 153 3.04 -8.39 -4.58
CA CYS A 153 4.47 -8.25 -4.88
C CYS A 153 5.08 -9.41 -5.69
N GLU A 154 4.32 -10.12 -6.51
CA GLU A 154 4.72 -11.16 -7.47
C GLU A 154 5.78 -12.16 -6.95
N PRO A 155 5.59 -12.82 -5.78
CA PRO A 155 6.65 -13.61 -5.13
C PRO A 155 7.10 -14.83 -5.94
N LEU A 156 6.26 -15.34 -6.85
CA LEU A 156 6.55 -16.46 -7.72
C LEU A 156 7.04 -16.05 -9.11
N ALA A 157 7.04 -14.76 -9.43
CA ALA A 157 7.33 -14.23 -10.77
C ALA A 157 8.23 -12.98 -10.73
N ARG A 158 9.16 -12.88 -9.75
CA ARG A 158 10.04 -11.71 -9.61
C ARG A 158 10.86 -11.40 -10.86
N ALA A 159 11.31 -12.42 -11.58
CA ALA A 159 12.06 -12.21 -12.83
C ALA A 159 11.20 -11.54 -13.92
N LEU A 160 9.91 -11.87 -14.00
CA LEU A 160 8.98 -11.21 -14.92
C LEU A 160 8.73 -9.76 -14.50
N TYR A 161 8.54 -9.53 -13.20
CA TYR A 161 8.40 -8.17 -12.66
C TYR A 161 9.63 -7.33 -12.97
N ASP A 162 10.83 -7.83 -12.65
CA ASP A 162 12.09 -7.13 -12.88
C ASP A 162 12.28 -6.81 -14.38
N GLN A 163 11.98 -7.76 -15.26
CA GLN A 163 12.06 -7.54 -16.70
C GLN A 163 11.15 -6.38 -17.14
N ARG A 164 9.87 -6.41 -16.80
CA ARG A 164 8.91 -5.36 -17.17
C ARG A 164 9.27 -4.00 -16.60
N LEU A 165 9.71 -3.99 -15.33
CA LEU A 165 10.15 -2.79 -14.67
C LEU A 165 11.35 -2.16 -15.37
N PHE A 166 12.40 -2.95 -15.66
CA PHE A 166 13.62 -2.41 -16.27
C PHE A 166 13.41 -2.05 -17.74
N ASP A 167 12.60 -2.79 -18.51
CA ASP A 167 12.22 -2.42 -19.87
C ASP A 167 11.52 -1.05 -19.87
N TRP A 168 10.55 -0.84 -18.98
CA TRP A 168 9.88 0.45 -18.82
C TRP A 168 10.85 1.56 -18.37
N LEU A 169 11.75 1.25 -17.45
CA LEU A 169 12.71 2.21 -16.92
C LEU A 169 13.68 2.70 -18.01
N ASP A 170 14.16 1.79 -18.85
CA ASP A 170 15.01 2.11 -19.98
C ASP A 170 14.27 3.03 -20.97
N GLU A 171 13.01 2.79 -21.27
CA GLU A 171 12.19 3.68 -22.11
C GLU A 171 12.08 5.10 -21.53
N VAL A 172 11.79 5.19 -20.22
CA VAL A 172 11.59 6.48 -19.53
C VAL A 172 12.89 7.27 -19.38
N LEU A 173 14.01 6.60 -19.07
CA LEU A 173 15.29 7.26 -18.82
C LEU A 173 16.06 7.58 -20.09
N LEU A 174 15.91 6.78 -21.17
CA LEU A 174 16.57 7.02 -22.45
C LEU A 174 15.81 8.02 -23.34
N ASN A 175 14.50 8.16 -23.13
CA ASN A 175 13.64 9.10 -23.83
C ASN A 175 12.98 10.08 -22.85
N PRO A 176 13.75 10.90 -22.11
CA PRO A 176 13.14 11.86 -21.22
C PRO A 176 12.30 12.83 -22.09
N SER A 177 10.99 12.67 -21.99
CA SER A 177 10.05 13.62 -22.61
C SER A 177 10.32 14.99 -21.99
N GLY A 178 10.85 15.92 -22.79
CA GLY A 178 11.23 17.24 -22.39
C GLY A 178 10.07 18.09 -21.84
#